data_9206c745239786dfe57cc5a966ef83a2
#
_entry.id   9206c745239786dfe57cc5a966ef83a2
#
_cell.length_a   1.000
_cell.length_b   1.000
_cell.length_c   1.000
_cell.angle_alpha   90.00
_cell.angle_beta   90.00
_cell.angle_gamma   90.00
#
_symmetry.space_group_name_H-M   'P 1'
#
loop_
_entity.id
_entity.type
_entity.pdbx_description
1 polymer ?
#
loop_
_entity_poly.entity_id
_entity_poly.type
_entity_poly.pdbx_seq_one_letter_code
_entity_poly.pdbx_strand_id
1 'polypeptide(L)'
;MLLAVRRPIRILEVGTAVGFSALLFCEYAPEGAQITTIEKYEKRIPVARENFRRGGKEAQITLLEGDAAEILSSLTETYDFIFMDAAKGQYIHFLPDVMRLLEVGGVLVSDNVLQDGDIIESHYVVERRNRTIYKRMREYLYELKHDERLITSIVPIGDGATVSVRIK
;
A
#
# COMPACT_ATOMS: atom_id res chain seq x y z
N MET A 1 -2.63 0.55 15.20
CA MET A 1 -2.80 -0.82 15.74
C MET A 1 -1.86 -1.81 15.07
N LEU A 2 -1.92 -2.05 13.74
CA LEU A 2 -1.08 -3.05 13.04
C LEU A 2 0.42 -2.84 13.27
N LEU A 3 0.90 -1.59 13.21
CA LEU A 3 2.31 -1.27 13.48
C LEU A 3 2.74 -1.64 14.90
N ALA A 4 1.87 -1.42 15.89
CA ALA A 4 2.17 -1.77 17.29
C ALA A 4 2.22 -3.31 17.49
N VAL A 5 1.41 -4.07 16.76
CA VAL A 5 1.39 -5.54 16.82
C VAL A 5 2.56 -6.15 16.05
N ARG A 6 2.76 -5.72 14.80
CA ARG A 6 3.80 -6.29 13.91
C ARG A 6 5.19 -5.77 14.24
N ARG A 7 5.30 -4.50 14.72
CA ARG A 7 6.55 -3.79 15.01
C ARG A 7 7.53 -3.78 13.82
N PRO A 8 7.09 -3.30 12.65
CA PRO A 8 7.90 -3.36 11.43
C PRO A 8 9.11 -2.43 11.51
N ILE A 9 10.23 -2.86 10.89
CA ILE A 9 11.48 -2.10 10.79
C ILE A 9 11.69 -1.55 9.39
N ARG A 10 11.17 -2.24 8.36
CA ARG A 10 11.24 -1.80 6.96
C ARG A 10 9.85 -1.71 6.37
N ILE A 11 9.40 -0.48 6.14
CA ILE A 11 8.06 -0.17 5.66
C ILE A 11 8.17 0.35 4.23
N LEU A 12 7.38 -0.22 3.32
CA LEU A 12 7.17 0.30 1.97
C LEU A 12 5.76 0.87 1.86
N GLU A 13 5.64 2.10 1.39
CA GLU A 13 4.37 2.74 1.05
C GLU A 13 4.30 3.02 -0.45
N VAL A 14 3.20 2.60 -1.07
CA VAL A 14 2.93 2.89 -2.48
C VAL A 14 1.81 3.93 -2.55
N GLY A 15 2.20 5.18 -2.76
CA GLY A 15 1.31 6.36 -2.74
C GLY A 15 1.56 7.26 -1.55
N THR A 16 2.55 8.15 -1.65
CA THR A 16 2.92 9.09 -0.58
C THR A 16 1.89 10.18 -0.36
N ALA A 17 1.25 10.64 -1.44
CA ALA A 17 0.41 11.85 -1.46
C ALA A 17 1.14 13.05 -0.83
N VAL A 18 0.64 13.57 0.29
CA VAL A 18 1.27 14.67 1.04
C VAL A 18 2.14 14.20 2.21
N GLY A 19 2.33 12.88 2.36
CA GLY A 19 3.22 12.28 3.36
C GLY A 19 2.59 12.03 4.73
N PHE A 20 1.28 12.07 4.84
CA PHE A 20 0.59 11.91 6.13
C PHE A 20 0.78 10.52 6.73
N SER A 21 0.54 9.47 5.95
CA SER A 21 0.70 8.08 6.38
C SER A 21 2.16 7.73 6.69
N ALA A 22 3.11 8.20 5.87
CA ALA A 22 4.54 8.02 6.13
C ALA A 22 4.96 8.61 7.49
N LEU A 23 4.46 9.81 7.82
CA LEU A 23 4.70 10.43 9.14
C LEU A 23 4.06 9.63 10.29
N LEU A 24 2.84 9.10 10.09
CA LEU A 24 2.21 8.21 11.07
C LEU A 24 3.00 6.91 11.26
N PHE A 25 3.60 6.37 10.20
CA PHE A 25 4.45 5.20 10.32
C PHE A 25 5.68 5.50 11.19
N CYS A 26 6.31 6.66 11.01
CA CYS A 26 7.41 7.08 11.87
C CYS A 26 7.04 7.22 13.35
N GLU A 27 5.79 7.61 13.65
CA GLU A 27 5.31 7.81 15.02
C GLU A 27 5.01 6.49 15.73
N TYR A 28 4.46 5.50 15.00
CA TYR A 28 3.96 4.26 15.61
C TYR A 28 4.83 3.02 15.34
N ALA A 29 5.79 3.09 14.43
CA ALA A 29 6.77 2.03 14.21
C ALA A 29 7.84 2.05 15.32
N PRO A 30 8.58 0.96 15.50
CA PRO A 30 9.71 0.93 16.43
C PRO A 30 10.77 1.98 16.11
N GLU A 31 11.52 2.37 17.12
CA GLU A 31 12.71 3.21 16.92
C GLU A 31 13.68 2.54 15.92
N GLY A 32 14.21 3.32 14.99
CA GLY A 32 15.08 2.84 13.92
C GLY A 32 14.36 2.29 12.69
N ALA A 33 13.02 2.21 12.70
CA ALA A 33 12.28 1.83 11.50
C ALA A 33 12.54 2.80 10.35
N GLN A 34 12.68 2.27 9.12
CA GLN A 34 12.86 3.03 7.89
C GLN A 34 11.64 2.90 7.00
N ILE A 35 11.21 4.03 6.46
CA ILE A 35 10.05 4.12 5.57
C ILE A 35 10.53 4.48 4.17
N THR A 36 10.24 3.63 3.19
CA THR A 36 10.36 3.94 1.76
C THR A 36 8.98 4.24 1.23
N THR A 37 8.79 5.40 0.60
CA THR A 37 7.50 5.80 0.05
C THR A 37 7.64 6.27 -1.39
N ILE A 38 6.62 6.00 -2.24
CA ILE A 38 6.68 6.24 -3.69
C ILE A 38 5.59 7.24 -4.08
N GLU A 39 5.97 8.30 -4.82
CA GLU A 39 5.05 9.29 -5.37
C GLU A 39 5.47 9.69 -6.79
N LYS A 40 4.53 9.72 -7.72
CA LYS A 40 4.78 10.17 -9.10
C LYS A 40 4.25 11.56 -9.41
N TYR A 41 3.33 12.08 -8.60
CA TYR A 41 2.70 13.34 -8.91
C TYR A 41 3.56 14.51 -8.45
N GLU A 42 4.24 15.14 -9.39
CA GLU A 42 5.23 16.21 -9.17
C GLU A 42 4.76 17.33 -8.24
N LYS A 43 3.45 17.66 -8.24
CA LYS A 43 2.92 18.70 -7.35
C LYS A 43 2.80 18.30 -5.89
N ARG A 44 2.73 17.00 -5.60
CA ARG A 44 2.64 16.48 -4.22
C ARG A 44 4.01 16.28 -3.60
N ILE A 45 5.01 15.95 -4.38
CA ILE A 45 6.38 15.66 -3.95
C ILE A 45 6.96 16.78 -3.07
N PRO A 46 6.98 18.07 -3.49
CA PRO A 46 7.53 19.12 -2.64
C PRO A 46 6.73 19.33 -1.36
N VAL A 47 5.41 19.09 -1.39
CA VAL A 47 4.56 19.18 -0.19
C VAL A 47 4.92 18.07 0.80
N ALA A 48 5.09 16.82 0.32
CA ALA A 48 5.48 15.70 1.15
C ALA A 48 6.87 15.94 1.79
N ARG A 49 7.85 16.38 1.00
CA ARG A 49 9.20 16.72 1.51
C ARG A 49 9.15 17.78 2.61
N GLU A 50 8.37 18.85 2.40
CA GLU A 50 8.22 19.91 3.41
C GLU A 50 7.54 19.38 4.68
N ASN A 51 6.54 18.51 4.55
CA ASN A 51 5.90 17.87 5.68
C ASN A 51 6.87 16.96 6.46
N PHE A 52 7.72 16.19 5.77
CA PHE A 52 8.75 15.37 6.41
C PHE A 52 9.76 16.23 7.18
N ARG A 53 10.20 17.34 6.56
CA ARG A 53 11.10 18.31 7.20
C ARG A 53 10.47 18.93 8.46
N ARG A 54 9.22 19.37 8.37
CA ARG A 54 8.50 19.94 9.51
C ARG A 54 8.27 18.93 10.64
N GLY A 55 8.09 17.65 10.28
CA GLY A 55 7.98 16.54 11.23
C GLY A 55 9.33 16.08 11.78
N GLY A 56 10.46 16.59 11.27
CA GLY A 56 11.79 16.14 11.68
C GLY A 56 12.07 14.67 11.36
N LYS A 57 11.45 14.14 10.27
CA LYS A 57 11.50 12.72 9.89
C LYS A 57 12.26 12.45 8.58
N GLU A 58 12.97 13.43 8.04
CA GLU A 58 13.71 13.30 6.77
C GLU A 58 14.75 12.17 6.78
N ALA A 59 15.40 11.93 7.90
CA ALA A 59 16.39 10.85 8.04
C ALA A 59 15.74 9.45 8.11
N GLN A 60 14.44 9.37 8.36
CA GLN A 60 13.70 8.13 8.55
C GLN A 60 12.85 7.76 7.31
N ILE A 61 12.59 8.73 6.43
CA ILE A 61 11.74 8.55 5.25
C ILE A 61 12.54 8.77 3.98
N THR A 62 12.58 7.74 3.12
CA THR A 62 13.11 7.81 1.76
C THR A 62 11.95 7.97 0.78
N LEU A 63 11.85 9.15 0.14
CA LEU A 63 10.86 9.40 -0.92
C LEU A 63 11.47 9.09 -2.28
N LEU A 64 10.90 8.09 -2.96
CA LEU A 64 11.22 7.72 -4.34
C LEU A 64 10.22 8.39 -5.28
N GLU A 65 10.75 9.19 -6.20
CA GLU A 65 9.95 9.98 -7.15
C GLU A 65 9.83 9.24 -8.48
N GLY A 66 8.61 8.88 -8.89
CA GLY A 66 8.39 8.22 -10.17
C GLY A 66 7.19 7.28 -10.18
N ASP A 67 7.04 6.56 -11.30
CA ASP A 67 5.97 5.59 -11.45
C ASP A 67 6.20 4.36 -10.57
N ALA A 68 5.17 3.98 -9.81
CA ALA A 68 5.27 2.88 -8.87
C ALA A 68 5.57 1.53 -9.54
N ALA A 69 5.11 1.29 -10.79
CA ALA A 69 5.41 0.05 -11.49
C ALA A 69 6.91 -0.08 -11.81
N GLU A 70 7.54 1.02 -12.23
CA GLU A 70 8.97 1.05 -12.54
C GLU A 70 9.81 0.94 -11.27
N ILE A 71 9.43 1.70 -10.23
CA ILE A 71 10.17 1.70 -8.96
C ILE A 71 10.06 0.33 -8.28
N LEU A 72 8.85 -0.22 -8.13
CA LEU A 72 8.66 -1.52 -7.49
C LEU A 72 9.47 -2.62 -8.17
N SER A 73 9.50 -2.65 -9.51
CA SER A 73 10.29 -3.64 -10.27
C SER A 73 11.80 -3.51 -10.05
N SER A 74 12.30 -2.32 -9.76
CA SER A 74 13.72 -2.03 -9.54
C SER A 74 14.21 -2.27 -8.11
N LEU A 75 13.29 -2.26 -7.13
CA LEU A 75 13.64 -2.50 -5.72
C LEU A 75 14.14 -3.94 -5.52
N THR A 76 15.20 -4.08 -4.74
CA THR A 76 15.79 -5.38 -4.38
C THR A 76 15.69 -5.69 -2.89
N GLU A 77 15.48 -4.67 -2.07
CA GLU A 77 15.30 -4.82 -0.62
C GLU A 77 13.93 -5.41 -0.31
N THR A 78 13.85 -6.17 0.78
CA THR A 78 12.59 -6.71 1.27
C THR A 78 12.03 -5.86 2.41
N TYR A 79 10.71 -5.94 2.59
CA TYR A 79 9.97 -5.15 3.58
C TYR A 79 9.13 -6.08 4.45
N ASP A 80 9.02 -5.75 5.72
CA ASP A 80 8.21 -6.49 6.68
C ASP A 80 6.80 -5.89 6.87
N PHE A 81 6.56 -4.71 6.25
CA PHE A 81 5.26 -4.08 6.15
C PHE A 81 5.14 -3.32 4.83
N ILE A 82 4.09 -3.60 4.05
CA ILE A 82 3.80 -2.88 2.81
C ILE A 82 2.40 -2.27 2.91
N PHE A 83 2.30 -0.97 2.62
CA PHE A 83 1.04 -0.24 2.57
C PHE A 83 0.77 0.24 1.14
N MET A 84 -0.36 -0.18 0.58
CA MET A 84 -0.79 0.20 -0.76
C MET A 84 -1.96 1.18 -0.67
N ASP A 85 -1.70 2.43 -1.02
CA ASP A 85 -2.69 3.50 -1.16
C ASP A 85 -2.43 4.31 -2.44
N ALA A 86 -2.44 3.63 -3.57
CA ALA A 86 -2.20 4.19 -4.89
C ALA A 86 -3.45 4.14 -5.78
N ALA A 87 -3.28 4.31 -7.09
CA ALA A 87 -4.36 4.16 -8.06
C ALA A 87 -4.91 2.73 -8.05
N LYS A 88 -6.16 2.56 -7.63
CA LYS A 88 -6.81 1.27 -7.35
C LYS A 88 -6.76 0.28 -8.53
N GLY A 89 -6.88 0.79 -9.77
CA GLY A 89 -6.77 -0.03 -10.97
C GLY A 89 -5.37 -0.59 -11.24
N GLN A 90 -4.36 -0.23 -10.45
CA GLN A 90 -2.99 -0.70 -10.60
C GLN A 90 -2.61 -1.80 -9.59
N TYR A 91 -3.37 -2.00 -8.53
CA TYR A 91 -3.04 -2.95 -7.46
C TYR A 91 -2.73 -4.35 -7.97
N ILE A 92 -3.54 -4.87 -8.89
CA ILE A 92 -3.30 -6.19 -9.50
C ILE A 92 -1.96 -6.26 -10.26
N HIS A 93 -1.55 -5.15 -10.87
CA HIS A 93 -0.29 -5.09 -11.61
C HIS A 93 0.92 -4.94 -10.66
N PHE A 94 0.74 -4.31 -9.51
CA PHE A 94 1.80 -4.18 -8.49
C PHE A 94 1.99 -5.47 -7.68
N LEU A 95 0.97 -6.32 -7.61
CA LEU A 95 0.95 -7.50 -6.72
C LEU A 95 2.16 -8.44 -6.91
N PRO A 96 2.63 -8.75 -8.13
CA PRO A 96 3.80 -9.61 -8.30
C PRO A 96 5.06 -9.06 -7.63
N ASP A 97 5.33 -7.76 -7.80
CA ASP A 97 6.48 -7.10 -7.18
C ASP A 97 6.29 -6.93 -5.67
N VAL A 98 5.10 -6.58 -5.23
CA VAL A 98 4.75 -6.50 -3.80
C VAL A 98 4.99 -7.85 -3.12
N MET A 99 4.58 -8.95 -3.74
CA MET A 99 4.83 -10.30 -3.22
C MET A 99 6.31 -10.69 -3.19
N ARG A 100 7.10 -10.21 -4.14
CA ARG A 100 8.55 -10.40 -4.16
C ARG A 100 9.23 -9.63 -3.04
N LEU A 101 8.77 -8.41 -2.79
CA LEU A 101 9.34 -7.48 -1.81
C LEU A 101 8.85 -7.74 -0.37
N LEU A 102 7.71 -8.39 -0.17
CA LEU A 102 7.16 -8.68 1.15
C LEU A 102 7.87 -9.89 1.77
N GLU A 103 8.39 -9.75 2.98
CA GLU A 103 9.03 -10.85 3.71
C GLU A 103 8.02 -11.91 4.18
N VAL A 104 8.50 -13.13 4.43
CA VAL A 104 7.72 -14.14 5.15
C VAL A 104 7.46 -13.63 6.58
N GLY A 105 6.21 -13.68 7.02
CA GLY A 105 5.74 -13.05 8.25
C GLY A 105 5.39 -11.56 8.06
N GLY A 106 5.71 -10.95 6.91
CA GLY A 106 5.38 -9.57 6.60
C GLY A 106 3.89 -9.34 6.39
N VAL A 107 3.46 -8.09 6.55
CA VAL A 107 2.06 -7.67 6.44
C VAL A 107 1.89 -6.75 5.25
N LEU A 108 0.96 -7.08 4.36
CA LEU A 108 0.47 -6.21 3.30
C LEU A 108 -0.89 -5.64 3.71
N VAL A 109 -1.00 -4.31 3.70
CA VAL A 109 -2.27 -3.60 3.86
C VAL A 109 -2.60 -2.87 2.57
N SER A 110 -3.81 -3.05 2.05
CA SER A 110 -4.28 -2.31 0.87
C SER A 110 -5.54 -1.54 1.21
N ASP A 111 -5.49 -0.24 0.97
CA ASP A 111 -6.58 0.67 1.34
C ASP A 111 -7.60 0.87 0.22
N ASN A 112 -8.82 1.29 0.60
CA ASN A 112 -9.97 1.59 -0.27
C ASN A 112 -10.33 0.45 -1.25
N VAL A 113 -10.33 -0.78 -0.78
CA VAL A 113 -10.58 -1.96 -1.62
C VAL A 113 -12.06 -2.20 -1.92
N LEU A 114 -12.99 -1.60 -1.15
CA LEU A 114 -14.43 -1.77 -1.35
C LEU A 114 -15.04 -0.71 -2.30
N GLN A 115 -14.33 0.37 -2.60
CA GLN A 115 -14.72 1.39 -3.61
C GLN A 115 -16.14 1.91 -3.40
N ASP A 116 -16.43 2.52 -2.26
CA ASP A 116 -17.76 3.02 -1.89
C ASP A 116 -18.88 1.94 -1.99
N GLY A 117 -18.50 0.66 -1.91
CA GLY A 117 -19.42 -0.47 -2.05
C GLY A 117 -19.55 -1.02 -3.47
N ASP A 118 -18.98 -0.38 -4.48
CA ASP A 118 -19.03 -0.84 -5.88
C ASP A 118 -18.63 -2.33 -6.01
N ILE A 119 -17.65 -2.78 -5.22
CA ILE A 119 -17.09 -4.15 -5.30
C ILE A 119 -18.10 -5.25 -4.99
N ILE A 120 -19.07 -4.99 -4.13
CA ILE A 120 -20.13 -5.96 -3.75
C ILE A 120 -21.34 -5.90 -4.68
N GLU A 121 -21.43 -4.85 -5.50
CA GLU A 121 -22.54 -4.67 -6.42
C GLU A 121 -22.42 -5.54 -7.67
N SER A 122 -23.53 -5.67 -8.41
CA SER A 122 -23.51 -6.29 -9.72
C SER A 122 -22.76 -5.41 -10.72
N HIS A 123 -21.95 -6.02 -11.58
CA HIS A 123 -21.26 -5.32 -12.68
C HIS A 123 -22.17 -4.40 -13.53
N TYR A 124 -23.46 -4.72 -13.62
CA TYR A 124 -24.42 -3.93 -14.38
C TYR A 124 -24.81 -2.63 -13.68
N VAL A 125 -24.71 -2.56 -12.36
CA VAL A 125 -25.03 -1.37 -11.54
C VAL A 125 -23.86 -0.40 -11.53
N VAL A 126 -22.61 -0.93 -11.62
CA VAL A 126 -21.39 -0.11 -11.59
C VAL A 126 -21.33 0.83 -12.80
N GLU A 127 -21.08 2.11 -12.54
CA GLU A 127 -20.93 3.12 -13.59
C GLU A 127 -19.88 2.71 -14.63
N ARG A 128 -20.17 2.94 -15.92
CA ARG A 128 -19.30 2.53 -17.05
C ARG A 128 -17.84 2.96 -16.86
N ARG A 129 -17.61 4.19 -16.35
CA ARG A 129 -16.26 4.72 -16.11
C ARG A 129 -15.48 3.93 -15.05
N ASN A 130 -16.15 3.33 -14.08
CA ASN A 130 -15.55 2.59 -12.96
C ASN A 130 -15.36 1.10 -13.26
N ARG A 131 -15.95 0.55 -14.32
CA ARG A 131 -15.97 -0.90 -14.60
C ARG A 131 -14.58 -1.53 -14.73
N THR A 132 -13.62 -0.81 -15.29
CA THR A 132 -12.24 -1.31 -15.40
C THR A 132 -11.59 -1.42 -14.02
N ILE A 133 -11.76 -0.40 -13.17
CA ILE A 133 -11.23 -0.41 -11.80
C ILE A 133 -11.91 -1.50 -10.99
N TYR A 134 -13.25 -1.57 -11.05
CA TYR A 134 -14.06 -2.62 -10.44
C TYR A 134 -13.56 -4.03 -10.80
N LYS A 135 -13.39 -4.33 -12.11
CA LYS A 135 -12.90 -5.63 -12.57
C LYS A 135 -11.52 -5.95 -12.00
N ARG A 136 -10.58 -5.01 -12.10
CA ARG A 136 -9.20 -5.19 -11.63
C ARG A 136 -9.12 -5.34 -10.11
N MET A 137 -9.94 -4.61 -9.37
CA MET A 137 -9.97 -4.73 -7.91
C MET A 137 -10.56 -6.07 -7.47
N ARG A 138 -11.61 -6.58 -8.14
CA ARG A 138 -12.13 -7.93 -7.87
C ARG A 138 -11.10 -9.01 -8.16
N GLU A 139 -10.35 -8.87 -9.25
CA GLU A 139 -9.25 -9.76 -9.59
C GLU A 139 -8.16 -9.71 -8.51
N TYR A 140 -7.77 -8.51 -8.08
CA TYR A 140 -6.83 -8.32 -6.98
C TYR A 140 -7.28 -8.99 -5.68
N LEU A 141 -8.53 -8.78 -5.27
CA LEU A 141 -9.09 -9.41 -4.07
C LEU A 141 -9.17 -10.94 -4.20
N TYR A 142 -9.48 -11.42 -5.40
CA TYR A 142 -9.48 -12.85 -5.69
C TYR A 142 -8.08 -13.45 -5.53
N GLU A 143 -7.06 -12.84 -6.14
CA GLU A 143 -5.66 -13.29 -6.02
C GLU A 143 -5.21 -13.29 -4.54
N LEU A 144 -5.45 -12.21 -3.80
CA LEU A 144 -5.08 -12.16 -2.37
C LEU A 144 -5.74 -13.27 -1.54
N LYS A 145 -6.96 -13.68 -1.88
CA LYS A 145 -7.70 -14.71 -1.12
C LYS A 145 -7.31 -16.14 -1.51
N HIS A 146 -6.78 -16.34 -2.72
CA HIS A 146 -6.46 -17.68 -3.24
C HIS A 146 -4.95 -17.96 -3.31
N ASP A 147 -4.11 -16.95 -3.05
CA ASP A 147 -2.67 -17.18 -2.94
C ASP A 147 -2.36 -17.94 -1.65
N GLU A 148 -1.90 -19.17 -1.78
CA GLU A 148 -1.53 -20.05 -0.65
C GLU A 148 -0.39 -19.50 0.22
N ARG A 149 0.31 -18.49 -0.25
CA ARG A 149 1.37 -17.79 0.50
C ARG A 149 0.82 -16.75 1.46
N LEU A 150 -0.48 -16.41 1.36
CA LEU A 150 -1.12 -15.34 2.12
C LEU A 150 -2.27 -15.86 3.00
N ILE A 151 -2.39 -15.25 4.18
CA ILE A 151 -3.65 -15.26 4.94
C ILE A 151 -4.22 -13.85 4.86
N THR A 152 -5.37 -13.72 4.20
CA THR A 152 -5.98 -12.42 3.90
C THR A 152 -7.35 -12.27 4.57
N SER A 153 -7.57 -11.12 5.21
CA SER A 153 -8.87 -10.66 5.70
C SER A 153 -9.26 -9.35 5.03
N ILE A 154 -10.54 -9.18 4.74
CA ILE A 154 -11.12 -7.91 4.33
C ILE A 154 -11.73 -7.26 5.56
N VAL A 155 -11.33 -6.03 5.85
CA VAL A 155 -11.78 -5.26 7.01
C VAL A 155 -12.66 -4.10 6.50
N PRO A 156 -13.99 -4.13 6.73
CA PRO A 156 -14.91 -3.13 6.19
C PRO A 156 -14.93 -1.86 7.07
N ILE A 157 -13.81 -1.18 7.22
CA ILE A 157 -13.69 0.10 7.91
C ILE A 157 -13.48 1.17 6.84
N GLY A 158 -14.29 2.24 6.86
CA GLY A 158 -14.27 3.26 5.82
C GLY A 158 -14.58 2.65 4.46
N ASP A 159 -13.72 2.91 3.47
CA ASP A 159 -13.83 2.34 2.12
C ASP A 159 -13.15 0.94 1.99
N GLY A 160 -13.01 0.27 3.12
CA GLY A 160 -12.50 -1.09 3.23
C GLY A 160 -10.99 -1.21 3.04
N ALA A 161 -10.40 -2.10 3.82
CA ALA A 161 -8.99 -2.47 3.67
C ALA A 161 -8.82 -3.98 3.61
N THR A 162 -7.78 -4.47 2.91
CA THR A 162 -7.29 -5.82 3.12
C THR A 162 -6.10 -5.81 4.04
N VAL A 163 -6.03 -6.84 4.89
CA VAL A 163 -4.85 -7.17 5.69
C VAL A 163 -4.44 -8.57 5.33
N SER A 164 -3.26 -8.71 4.74
CA SER A 164 -2.69 -9.98 4.31
C SER A 164 -1.37 -10.23 5.03
N VAL A 165 -1.18 -11.44 5.55
CA VAL A 165 0.09 -11.87 6.15
C VAL A 165 0.73 -12.90 5.25
N ARG A 166 2.00 -12.71 4.88
CA ARG A 166 2.75 -13.70 4.10
C ARG A 166 3.23 -14.83 5.02
N ILE A 167 2.84 -16.05 4.72
CA ILE A 167 3.14 -17.25 5.54
C ILE A 167 4.17 -18.20 4.91
N LYS A 168 4.46 -17.98 3.61
CA LYS A 168 5.44 -18.81 2.84
C LYS A 168 6.27 -17.95 1.90
#